data_e9d79474ed4db44218f52493b98d3ea2
#
_entry.id   e9d79474ed4db44218f52493b98d3ea2
#
_cell.length_a   1.000
_cell.length_b   1.000
_cell.length_c   1.000
_cell.angle_alpha   90.00
_cell.angle_beta   90.00
_cell.angle_gamma   90.00
#
_symmetry.space_group_name_H-M   'P 1'
#
loop_
_entity.id
_entity.type
_entity.pdbx_description
1 polymer ?
#
loop_
_entity_poly.entity_id
_entity_poly.type
_entity_poly.pdbx_seq_one_letter_code
_entity_poly.pdbx_strand_id
1 'polypeptide(L)'
;MNKLLTTLLVSASLIAAVIPAANAATTSNNFQVSVSLTSQCKASNSGTTTVDFSTYTAFQAGAQTGTPVNLTFNCTRTFSPTSVAFDTVNGLATGEGVLQGLQYTLTAGAPTSAAGSAATTASIGTADVKTYNITGNMPANQAGTCATASCGPTAHTRTLIVTF
;
A
#
# COMPACT_ATOMS: atom_id res chain seq x y z
N MET A 1 78.60 6.05 -82.58
CA MET A 1 78.87 6.45 -81.19
C MET A 1 77.54 6.32 -80.47
N ASN A 2 77.34 5.26 -79.73
CA ASN A 2 76.06 4.81 -79.20
C ASN A 2 75.92 5.15 -77.73
N LYS A 3 74.79 5.71 -77.39
CA LYS A 3 74.39 5.83 -75.99
C LYS A 3 73.19 4.98 -75.75
N LEU A 4 73.38 3.88 -75.06
CA LEU A 4 72.29 3.07 -74.48
C LEU A 4 71.72 3.74 -73.32
N LEU A 5 70.42 4.06 -73.39
CA LEU A 5 69.61 4.52 -72.26
C LEU A 5 69.01 3.32 -71.60
N THR A 6 69.44 3.00 -70.41
CA THR A 6 68.89 1.92 -69.60
C THR A 6 67.74 2.50 -68.73
N THR A 7 66.55 2.12 -69.07
CA THR A 7 65.34 2.49 -68.31
C THR A 7 65.12 1.53 -67.13
N LEU A 8 65.26 2.01 -65.90
CA LEU A 8 65.03 1.24 -64.67
C LEU A 8 63.53 1.32 -64.30
N LEU A 9 62.81 0.25 -64.53
CA LEU A 9 61.43 0.12 -64.01
C LEU A 9 61.49 -0.25 -62.54
N VAL A 10 61.08 0.65 -61.66
CA VAL A 10 60.86 0.41 -60.24
C VAL A 10 59.44 -0.13 -60.12
N SER A 11 59.25 -1.40 -59.88
CA SER A 11 57.99 -2.05 -59.56
C SER A 11 57.67 -1.82 -58.07
N ALA A 12 56.80 -0.88 -57.77
CA ALA A 12 56.26 -0.72 -56.41
C ALA A 12 55.24 -1.83 -56.14
N SER A 13 55.64 -2.85 -55.40
CA SER A 13 54.75 -3.89 -54.90
C SER A 13 53.93 -3.33 -53.76
N LEU A 14 52.63 -3.06 -53.98
CA LEU A 14 51.65 -2.74 -52.90
C LEU A 14 51.43 -4.04 -52.13
N ILE A 15 52.03 -4.16 -50.94
CA ILE A 15 51.67 -5.17 -49.93
C ILE A 15 50.42 -4.71 -49.25
N ALA A 16 49.25 -5.20 -49.67
CA ALA A 16 48.02 -5.06 -48.97
C ALA A 16 48.13 -5.88 -47.66
N ALA A 17 48.38 -5.20 -46.55
CA ALA A 17 48.33 -5.79 -45.22
C ALA A 17 46.87 -6.19 -44.95
N VAL A 18 46.54 -7.45 -45.10
CA VAL A 18 45.27 -8.03 -44.64
C VAL A 18 45.31 -8.01 -43.10
N ILE A 19 44.73 -6.96 -42.50
CA ILE A 19 44.54 -6.92 -41.05
C ILE A 19 43.45 -7.96 -40.74
N PRO A 20 43.74 -9.04 -40.02
CA PRO A 20 42.70 -9.97 -39.61
C PRO A 20 41.75 -9.21 -38.71
N ALA A 21 40.48 -9.07 -39.09
CA ALA A 21 39.46 -8.54 -38.23
C ALA A 21 39.45 -9.43 -36.97
N ALA A 22 39.87 -8.87 -35.84
CA ALA A 22 39.79 -9.55 -34.57
C ALA A 22 38.31 -9.79 -34.28
N ASN A 23 37.80 -10.97 -34.57
CA ASN A 23 36.48 -11.38 -34.14
C ASN A 23 36.52 -11.46 -32.61
N ALA A 24 35.91 -10.47 -31.95
CA ALA A 24 35.70 -10.51 -30.52
C ALA A 24 34.84 -11.75 -30.21
N ALA A 25 35.47 -12.81 -29.73
CA ALA A 25 34.74 -13.98 -29.27
C ALA A 25 34.02 -13.62 -27.97
N THR A 26 32.69 -13.63 -28.03
CA THR A 26 31.86 -13.48 -26.81
C THR A 26 31.63 -14.85 -26.18
N THR A 27 31.94 -14.98 -24.91
CA THR A 27 31.54 -16.14 -24.10
C THR A 27 30.41 -15.72 -23.15
N SER A 28 29.40 -16.57 -23.04
CA SER A 28 28.27 -16.36 -22.10
C SER A 28 28.20 -17.53 -21.11
N ASN A 29 27.84 -17.22 -19.89
CA ASN A 29 27.54 -18.23 -18.89
C ASN A 29 26.16 -17.95 -18.29
N ASN A 30 25.41 -18.99 -18.01
CA ASN A 30 24.06 -18.89 -17.43
C ASN A 30 24.16 -18.91 -15.90
N PHE A 31 23.40 -18.03 -15.25
CA PHE A 31 23.18 -18.05 -13.81
C PHE A 31 21.69 -17.89 -13.51
N GLN A 32 21.27 -18.35 -12.35
CA GLN A 32 19.89 -18.25 -11.90
C GLN A 32 19.75 -17.13 -10.87
N VAL A 33 18.67 -16.35 -10.97
CA VAL A 33 18.25 -15.40 -9.97
C VAL A 33 16.93 -15.90 -9.38
N SER A 34 16.88 -16.11 -8.07
CA SER A 34 15.67 -16.54 -7.37
C SER A 34 15.32 -15.59 -6.23
N VAL A 35 14.02 -15.42 -5.96
CA VAL A 35 13.49 -14.65 -4.85
C VAL A 35 12.25 -15.35 -4.30
N SER A 36 12.07 -15.31 -2.97
CA SER A 36 10.80 -15.65 -2.32
C SER A 36 10.18 -14.38 -1.75
N LEU A 37 8.86 -14.22 -1.90
CA LEU A 37 8.12 -13.05 -1.43
C LEU A 37 7.08 -13.49 -0.40
N THR A 38 7.08 -12.87 0.79
CA THR A 38 6.01 -13.01 1.78
C THR A 38 5.01 -11.88 1.58
N SER A 39 3.75 -12.23 1.38
CA SER A 39 2.66 -11.26 1.23
C SER A 39 2.27 -10.66 2.58
N GLN A 40 1.96 -9.36 2.60
CA GLN A 40 1.50 -8.65 3.79
C GLN A 40 0.66 -7.43 3.45
N CYS A 41 -0.08 -6.93 4.45
CA CYS A 41 -0.73 -5.62 4.42
C CYS A 41 -0.15 -4.73 5.53
N LYS A 42 -0.01 -3.44 5.26
CA LYS A 42 0.48 -2.43 6.20
C LYS A 42 -0.47 -1.23 6.21
N ALA A 43 -0.86 -0.75 7.40
CA ALA A 43 -1.63 0.48 7.53
C ALA A 43 -0.87 1.65 6.90
N SER A 44 -1.55 2.47 6.12
CA SER A 44 -0.96 3.63 5.42
C SER A 44 -1.44 4.97 5.95
N ASN A 45 -2.50 4.99 6.76
CA ASN A 45 -2.91 6.21 7.44
C ASN A 45 -1.85 6.61 8.48
N SER A 46 -1.41 7.85 8.42
CA SER A 46 -0.60 8.49 9.46
C SER A 46 -1.53 9.38 10.29
N GLY A 47 -1.56 9.17 11.61
CA GLY A 47 -2.37 9.94 12.53
C GLY A 47 -3.64 9.23 12.99
N THR A 48 -4.32 9.85 13.97
CA THR A 48 -5.58 9.36 14.53
C THR A 48 -6.74 9.94 13.75
N THR A 49 -7.58 9.06 13.19
CA THR A 49 -8.89 9.43 12.64
C THR A 49 -9.96 9.22 13.70
N THR A 50 -10.99 10.06 13.73
CA THR A 50 -12.02 10.01 14.76
C THR A 50 -13.40 9.80 14.15
N VAL A 51 -14.08 8.72 14.56
CA VAL A 51 -15.52 8.58 14.36
C VAL A 51 -16.17 9.47 15.44
N ASP A 52 -16.59 10.67 15.05
CA ASP A 52 -17.15 11.65 15.95
C ASP A 52 -18.67 11.56 15.95
N PHE A 53 -19.25 11.27 17.10
CA PHE A 53 -20.71 11.25 17.33
C PHE A 53 -21.27 12.64 17.70
N SER A 54 -20.43 13.65 17.81
CA SER A 54 -20.83 14.98 18.27
C SER A 54 -21.51 14.94 19.65
N THR A 55 -22.50 15.77 19.88
CA THR A 55 -23.23 15.80 21.17
C THR A 55 -24.42 14.84 21.13
N TYR A 56 -24.47 13.88 22.04
CA TYR A 56 -25.63 13.05 22.30
C TYR A 56 -26.47 13.65 23.39
N THR A 57 -27.76 13.91 23.13
CA THR A 57 -28.70 14.35 24.16
C THR A 57 -29.33 13.14 24.82
N ALA A 58 -29.25 13.04 26.17
CA ALA A 58 -29.86 11.94 26.90
C ALA A 58 -31.35 11.76 26.51
N PHE A 59 -31.77 10.50 26.34
CA PHE A 59 -33.13 10.11 25.97
C PHE A 59 -33.59 10.62 24.59
N GLN A 60 -32.69 11.10 23.73
CA GLN A 60 -33.11 11.49 22.38
C GLN A 60 -33.78 10.33 21.63
N ALA A 61 -34.85 10.65 20.89
CA ALA A 61 -35.64 9.64 20.16
C ALA A 61 -34.95 9.04 18.94
N GLY A 62 -33.95 9.73 18.38
CA GLY A 62 -33.19 9.27 17.22
C GLY A 62 -31.84 8.63 17.58
N ALA A 63 -31.40 7.63 16.84
CA ALA A 63 -30.03 7.15 16.93
C ALA A 63 -29.06 8.23 16.41
N GLN A 64 -27.85 8.25 16.97
CA GLN A 64 -26.77 9.16 16.54
C GLN A 64 -25.77 8.40 15.69
N THR A 65 -25.53 8.86 14.48
CA THR A 65 -24.47 8.34 13.60
C THR A 65 -23.20 9.16 13.76
N GLY A 66 -22.07 8.49 13.89
CA GLY A 66 -20.77 9.14 13.89
C GLY A 66 -20.32 9.53 12.48
N THR A 67 -19.47 10.55 12.40
CA THR A 67 -18.81 10.94 11.15
C THR A 67 -17.98 9.75 10.59
N PRO A 68 -18.26 9.26 9.39
CA PRO A 68 -17.49 8.14 8.82
C PRO A 68 -16.01 8.48 8.65
N VAL A 69 -15.14 7.47 8.84
CA VAL A 69 -13.70 7.60 8.59
C VAL A 69 -13.20 6.49 7.67
N ASN A 70 -12.15 6.78 6.93
CA ASN A 70 -11.51 5.81 6.04
C ASN A 70 -10.18 5.34 6.65
N LEU A 71 -10.02 4.03 6.76
CA LEU A 71 -8.76 3.39 7.12
C LEU A 71 -8.17 2.68 5.90
N THR A 72 -6.94 3.01 5.57
CA THR A 72 -6.28 2.57 4.34
C THR A 72 -5.09 1.67 4.65
N PHE A 73 -4.98 0.58 3.88
CA PHE A 73 -3.89 -0.39 3.97
C PHE A 73 -3.25 -0.59 2.61
N ASN A 74 -1.92 -0.61 2.58
CA ASN A 74 -1.13 -1.00 1.43
C ASN A 74 -0.81 -2.49 1.54
N CYS A 75 -1.33 -3.28 0.61
CA CYS A 75 -1.15 -4.73 0.57
C CYS A 75 -0.21 -5.14 -0.57
N THR A 76 0.47 -6.27 -0.42
CA THR A 76 1.16 -6.92 -1.54
C THR A 76 0.20 -7.03 -2.72
N ARG A 77 0.67 -6.71 -3.91
CA ARG A 77 -0.15 -6.71 -5.13
C ARG A 77 -0.84 -8.06 -5.34
N THR A 78 -2.12 -8.05 -5.72
CA THR A 78 -3.02 -9.20 -5.88
C THR A 78 -3.34 -9.99 -4.60
N PHE A 79 -2.82 -9.55 -3.45
CA PHE A 79 -3.10 -10.16 -2.16
C PHE A 79 -4.34 -9.55 -1.51
N SER A 80 -5.18 -10.37 -0.92
CA SER A 80 -6.40 -9.94 -0.21
C SER A 80 -6.40 -10.45 1.21
N PRO A 81 -6.77 -9.61 2.19
CA PRO A 81 -6.97 -10.02 3.57
C PRO A 81 -8.04 -11.12 3.68
N THR A 82 -7.87 -12.03 4.64
CA THR A 82 -8.79 -13.12 4.91
C THR A 82 -9.95 -12.71 5.82
N SER A 83 -9.71 -11.78 6.75
CA SER A 83 -10.74 -11.26 7.64
C SER A 83 -10.41 -9.84 8.12
N VAL A 84 -11.46 -9.14 8.55
CA VAL A 84 -11.38 -7.82 9.18
C VAL A 84 -12.29 -7.82 10.40
N ALA A 85 -11.76 -7.36 11.53
CA ALA A 85 -12.50 -7.25 12.78
C ALA A 85 -12.01 -6.02 13.57
N PHE A 86 -12.85 -5.54 14.48
CA PHE A 86 -12.39 -4.60 15.50
C PHE A 86 -11.82 -5.35 16.71
N ASP A 87 -11.00 -4.65 17.48
CA ASP A 87 -10.63 -5.08 18.82
C ASP A 87 -11.88 -5.18 19.72
N THR A 88 -11.72 -5.86 20.85
CA THR A 88 -12.72 -5.88 21.92
C THR A 88 -12.34 -4.88 23.00
N VAL A 89 -13.32 -4.16 23.54
CA VAL A 89 -13.14 -3.20 24.62
C VAL A 89 -14.10 -3.54 25.75
N ASN A 90 -13.60 -3.61 26.98
CA ASN A 90 -14.39 -3.91 28.19
C ASN A 90 -15.21 -5.22 28.10
N GLY A 91 -14.70 -6.23 27.40
CA GLY A 91 -15.40 -7.51 27.22
C GLY A 91 -16.62 -7.48 26.31
N LEU A 92 -16.88 -6.37 25.64
CA LEU A 92 -17.94 -6.23 24.64
C LEU A 92 -17.58 -6.91 23.33
N ALA A 93 -18.59 -7.22 22.53
CA ALA A 93 -18.40 -7.80 21.20
C ALA A 93 -17.54 -6.88 20.31
N THR A 94 -16.94 -7.48 19.27
CA THR A 94 -16.12 -6.74 18.31
C THR A 94 -16.89 -5.57 17.70
N GLY A 95 -16.30 -4.38 17.73
CA GLY A 95 -16.93 -3.15 17.25
C GLY A 95 -17.83 -2.43 18.28
N GLU A 96 -18.24 -3.08 19.36
CA GLU A 96 -19.03 -2.44 20.41
C GLU A 96 -18.16 -1.69 21.43
N GLY A 97 -18.74 -0.69 22.10
CA GLY A 97 -18.09 0.06 23.17
C GLY A 97 -19.08 0.93 23.95
N VAL A 98 -18.63 1.45 25.09
CA VAL A 98 -19.38 2.37 25.92
C VAL A 98 -18.56 3.60 26.24
N LEU A 99 -19.07 4.78 25.93
CA LEU A 99 -18.48 6.09 26.26
C LEU A 99 -19.50 6.89 27.09
N GLN A 100 -19.10 7.38 28.24
CA GLN A 100 -20.00 8.14 29.14
C GLN A 100 -21.36 7.43 29.39
N GLY A 101 -21.35 6.11 29.60
CA GLY A 101 -22.55 5.31 29.74
C GLY A 101 -23.41 5.19 28.48
N LEU A 102 -22.94 5.67 27.32
CA LEU A 102 -23.59 5.54 26.04
C LEU A 102 -22.96 4.40 25.25
N GLN A 103 -23.76 3.40 24.89
CA GLN A 103 -23.34 2.31 24.03
C GLN A 103 -23.19 2.80 22.59
N TYR A 104 -22.17 2.33 21.90
CA TYR A 104 -22.00 2.53 20.46
C TYR A 104 -21.57 1.24 19.77
N THR A 105 -21.82 1.17 18.48
CA THR A 105 -21.35 0.09 17.60
C THR A 105 -20.61 0.67 16.41
N LEU A 106 -19.45 0.10 16.08
CA LEU A 106 -18.69 0.40 14.86
C LEU A 106 -18.92 -0.69 13.81
N THR A 107 -18.99 -0.29 12.56
CA THR A 107 -19.11 -1.19 11.42
C THR A 107 -18.03 -0.82 10.39
N ALA A 108 -17.31 -1.84 9.93
CA ALA A 108 -16.40 -1.70 8.79
C ALA A 108 -17.14 -2.15 7.51
N GLY A 109 -17.24 -1.27 6.55
CA GLY A 109 -17.75 -1.60 5.22
C GLY A 109 -16.79 -2.52 4.45
N ALA A 110 -17.28 -3.15 3.39
CA ALA A 110 -16.42 -3.86 2.45
C ALA A 110 -15.35 -2.90 1.90
N PRO A 111 -14.09 -3.35 1.73
CA PRO A 111 -13.04 -2.47 1.27
C PRO A 111 -13.25 -2.07 -0.19
N THR A 112 -13.05 -0.80 -0.48
CA THR A 112 -12.74 -0.37 -1.84
C THR A 112 -11.29 -0.71 -2.15
N SER A 113 -11.02 -1.14 -3.38
CA SER A 113 -9.69 -1.59 -3.79
C SER A 113 -9.19 -0.78 -4.97
N ALA A 114 -7.97 -0.25 -4.88
CA ALA A 114 -7.23 0.30 -6.00
C ALA A 114 -6.03 -0.59 -6.28
N ALA A 115 -5.92 -1.09 -7.51
CA ALA A 115 -4.83 -1.96 -7.90
C ALA A 115 -3.51 -1.18 -8.03
N GLY A 116 -2.46 -1.76 -7.50
CA GLY A 116 -1.11 -1.28 -7.71
C GLY A 116 -0.57 -1.62 -9.10
N SER A 117 0.55 -1.04 -9.47
CA SER A 117 1.26 -1.33 -10.71
C SER A 117 2.24 -2.48 -10.56
N ALA A 118 2.40 -3.28 -11.62
CA ALA A 118 3.50 -4.26 -11.67
C ALA A 118 4.85 -3.56 -11.80
N ALA A 119 5.89 -4.19 -11.24
CA ALA A 119 7.26 -3.76 -11.49
C ALA A 119 7.64 -4.02 -12.97
N THR A 120 8.48 -3.15 -13.50
CA THR A 120 9.11 -3.28 -14.83
C THR A 120 10.61 -3.07 -14.67
N THR A 121 11.37 -3.24 -15.76
CA THR A 121 12.80 -2.91 -15.75
C THR A 121 13.09 -1.43 -15.53
N ALA A 122 12.11 -0.55 -15.76
CA ALA A 122 12.24 0.91 -15.64
C ALA A 122 11.59 1.48 -14.37
N SER A 123 10.74 0.72 -13.68
CA SER A 123 10.03 1.20 -12.48
C SER A 123 9.75 0.09 -11.48
N ILE A 124 9.82 0.43 -10.20
CA ILE A 124 9.34 -0.44 -9.12
C ILE A 124 7.81 -0.52 -9.17
N GLY A 125 7.27 -1.69 -8.79
CA GLY A 125 5.82 -1.86 -8.62
C GLY A 125 5.27 -1.10 -7.42
N THR A 126 3.96 -0.91 -7.39
CA THR A 126 3.23 -0.30 -6.27
C THR A 126 2.28 -1.28 -5.61
N ALA A 127 1.98 -1.06 -4.34
CA ALA A 127 1.06 -1.87 -3.56
C ALA A 127 -0.40 -1.73 -4.06
N ASP A 128 -1.21 -2.75 -3.84
CA ASP A 128 -2.66 -2.60 -3.88
C ASP A 128 -3.12 -1.84 -2.64
N VAL A 129 -4.06 -0.92 -2.82
CA VAL A 129 -4.62 -0.11 -1.74
C VAL A 129 -6.00 -0.63 -1.38
N LYS A 130 -6.22 -0.97 -0.10
CA LYS A 130 -7.51 -1.38 0.46
C LYS A 130 -7.98 -0.30 1.42
N THR A 131 -9.15 0.28 1.18
CA THR A 131 -9.74 1.33 2.02
C THR A 131 -11.04 0.82 2.63
N TYR A 132 -11.09 0.79 3.96
CA TYR A 132 -12.26 0.42 4.75
C TYR A 132 -12.94 1.70 5.25
N ASN A 133 -14.22 1.86 4.95
CA ASN A 133 -15.05 2.92 5.52
C ASN A 133 -15.60 2.43 6.86
N ILE A 134 -15.27 3.15 7.94
CA ILE A 134 -15.73 2.85 9.29
C ILE A 134 -16.86 3.81 9.62
N THR A 135 -17.99 3.26 9.99
CA THR A 135 -19.16 3.99 10.47
C THR A 135 -19.43 3.65 11.92
N GLY A 136 -20.08 4.55 12.63
CA GLY A 136 -20.49 4.36 14.01
C GLY A 136 -21.96 4.67 14.21
N ASN A 137 -22.60 3.97 15.15
CA ASN A 137 -23.98 4.20 15.56
C ASN A 137 -24.11 4.14 17.07
N MET A 138 -24.76 5.16 17.66
CA MET A 138 -25.23 5.16 19.04
C MET A 138 -26.76 5.00 19.03
N PRO A 139 -27.32 3.95 19.66
CA PRO A 139 -28.77 3.78 19.75
C PRO A 139 -29.49 4.96 20.39
N ALA A 140 -30.74 5.13 20.05
CA ALA A 140 -31.65 6.10 20.67
C ALA A 140 -31.97 5.77 22.16
N ASN A 141 -32.56 6.71 22.87
CA ASN A 141 -33.13 6.56 24.22
C ASN A 141 -32.13 6.13 25.30
N GLN A 142 -30.84 6.41 25.15
CA GLN A 142 -29.84 6.14 26.16
C GLN A 142 -29.79 7.29 27.20
N ALA A 143 -29.63 6.93 28.46
CA ALA A 143 -29.52 7.91 29.56
C ALA A 143 -28.12 8.55 29.61
N GLY A 144 -27.09 7.75 29.31
CA GLY A 144 -25.70 8.14 29.52
C GLY A 144 -25.34 8.22 31.02
N THR A 145 -24.13 8.71 31.28
CA THR A 145 -23.65 8.97 32.67
C THR A 145 -22.93 10.29 32.68
N CYS A 146 -23.53 11.29 33.34
CA CYS A 146 -22.97 12.63 33.47
C CYS A 146 -23.47 13.24 34.78
N ALA A 147 -22.55 13.64 35.66
CA ALA A 147 -22.90 14.22 36.98
C ALA A 147 -23.18 15.72 36.93
N THR A 148 -22.94 16.36 35.79
CA THR A 148 -23.16 17.82 35.61
C THR A 148 -24.08 18.04 34.41
N ALA A 149 -24.51 19.28 34.20
CA ALA A 149 -25.39 19.64 33.08
C ALA A 149 -24.78 19.28 31.69
N SER A 150 -23.47 19.20 31.58
CA SER A 150 -22.77 18.79 30.39
C SER A 150 -21.47 18.13 30.77
N CYS A 151 -21.13 17.00 30.13
CA CYS A 151 -19.84 16.34 30.24
C CYS A 151 -19.03 16.59 28.96
N GLY A 152 -17.75 16.90 29.15
CA GLY A 152 -16.83 17.12 28.03
C GLY A 152 -16.62 15.87 27.18
N PRO A 153 -15.99 16.01 26.01
CA PRO A 153 -15.74 14.87 25.11
C PRO A 153 -14.81 13.85 25.77
N THR A 154 -15.14 12.58 25.59
CA THR A 154 -14.28 11.45 25.89
C THR A 154 -14.05 10.63 24.63
N ALA A 155 -12.94 9.88 24.57
CA ALA A 155 -12.60 9.07 23.41
C ALA A 155 -12.12 7.68 23.82
N HIS A 156 -12.41 6.68 22.99
CA HIS A 156 -11.77 5.38 23.00
C HIS A 156 -10.82 5.28 21.81
N THR A 157 -9.63 4.78 22.04
CA THR A 157 -8.78 4.29 20.94
C THR A 157 -9.28 2.91 20.53
N ARG A 158 -9.64 2.76 19.27
CA ARG A 158 -10.12 1.49 18.69
C ARG A 158 -9.19 1.05 17.56
N THR A 159 -9.05 -0.25 17.39
CA THR A 159 -8.17 -0.84 16.38
C THR A 159 -8.97 -1.67 15.39
N LEU A 160 -8.76 -1.43 14.09
CA LEU A 160 -9.21 -2.33 13.04
C LEU A 160 -8.10 -3.35 12.78
N ILE A 161 -8.41 -4.62 12.99
CA ILE A 161 -7.49 -5.76 12.83
C ILE A 161 -7.76 -6.38 11.45
N VAL A 162 -6.75 -6.34 10.60
CA VAL A 162 -6.78 -6.96 9.27
C VAL A 162 -5.89 -8.19 9.32
N THR A 163 -6.50 -9.38 9.13
CA THR A 163 -5.81 -10.67 9.14
C THR A 163 -5.53 -11.14 7.72
N PHE A 164 -4.35 -11.71 7.48
CA PHE A 164 -3.88 -12.21 6.18
C PHE A 164 -2.97 -13.43 6.33
#